data_75daf6d40ea698c3782bd634234692d3
#
_entry.id   75daf6d40ea698c3782bd634234692d3
#
_cell.length_a   1.000
_cell.length_b   1.000
_cell.length_c   1.000
_cell.angle_alpha   90.00
_cell.angle_beta   90.00
_cell.angle_gamma   90.00
#
_symmetry.space_group_name_H-M   'P 1'
#
loop_
_entity.id
_entity.type
_entity.pdbx_description
1 polymer ?
#
loop_
_entity_poly.entity_id
_entity_poly.type
_entity_poly.pdbx_seq_one_letter_code
_entity_poly.pdbx_strand_id
1 'polypeptide(L)'
;MSKFTPELEQWAAKVIEKITPIAEEINLAYYPLQTEAKINPELLIIGLNPGSEGKYEEQMTKDKWEFKDSKMTIERLLKGNPFIDEKDEWKIFRGLNRIPFIKQAVDSNNYCFMNYVYFGTSDFEKIKKHPEAIQICKELTKKFIEIINPKHIIVLGLEGMESISKIEKTLLKGKSKRLLVQGGDLFGKQVLAISHPSYAVSAEEYNAIDTNIKEFYEGKPLKPFTFKPNVTTINIDKLNILLGESINFKLRGKDVKVYEAQLKGIGDDVLDFRIDLRKNPVYLSFRSLEHPKKLENTEVYKNTFKEPFSIEVDAWFVEKFLNNYPQHQTIEQEIADDLLSLLNAIKAQQ
;
A
#
# COMPACT_ATOMS: atom_id res chain seq x y z
N MET A 1 -18.40 30.30 -12.37
CA MET A 1 -19.24 29.39 -11.59
C MET A 1 -18.33 28.42 -10.87
N SER A 2 -18.63 28.13 -9.61
CA SER A 2 -17.85 27.13 -8.87
C SER A 2 -17.95 25.75 -9.51
N LYS A 3 -16.87 24.98 -9.42
CA LYS A 3 -16.82 23.58 -9.88
C LYS A 3 -17.55 22.63 -8.90
N PHE A 4 -17.75 23.08 -7.67
CA PHE A 4 -18.28 22.27 -6.59
C PHE A 4 -19.74 22.58 -6.30
N THR A 5 -20.47 21.63 -5.71
CA THR A 5 -21.87 21.85 -5.32
C THR A 5 -21.96 22.75 -4.09
N PRO A 6 -23.10 23.46 -3.91
CA PRO A 6 -23.31 24.33 -2.74
C PRO A 6 -23.13 23.59 -1.41
N GLU A 7 -23.54 22.32 -1.33
CA GLU A 7 -23.42 21.49 -0.13
C GLU A 7 -21.95 21.20 0.23
N LEU A 8 -21.11 20.92 -0.79
CA LEU A 8 -19.67 20.74 -0.58
C LEU A 8 -19.02 22.05 -0.13
N GLU A 9 -19.39 23.18 -0.73
CA GLU A 9 -18.87 24.49 -0.33
C GLU A 9 -19.26 24.84 1.11
N GLN A 10 -20.51 24.57 1.50
CA GLN A 10 -20.97 24.76 2.88
C GLN A 10 -20.23 23.86 3.86
N TRP A 11 -19.99 22.60 3.48
CA TRP A 11 -19.18 21.69 4.28
C TRP A 11 -17.75 22.22 4.46
N ALA A 12 -17.10 22.63 3.36
CA ALA A 12 -15.74 23.15 3.40
C ALA A 12 -15.65 24.44 4.25
N ALA A 13 -16.63 25.33 4.14
CA ALA A 13 -16.72 26.52 5.00
C ALA A 13 -16.80 26.16 6.49
N LYS A 14 -17.61 25.15 6.85
CA LYS A 14 -17.67 24.64 8.23
C LYS A 14 -16.38 24.00 8.71
N VAL A 15 -15.67 23.26 7.82
CA VAL A 15 -14.34 22.72 8.15
C VAL A 15 -13.39 23.86 8.49
N ILE A 16 -13.31 24.88 7.64
CA ILE A 16 -12.44 26.04 7.88
C ILE A 16 -12.80 26.73 9.19
N GLU A 17 -14.09 27.03 9.40
CA GLU A 17 -14.60 27.69 10.61
C GLU A 17 -14.22 26.95 11.90
N LYS A 18 -14.38 25.62 11.93
CA LYS A 18 -14.21 24.82 13.14
C LYS A 18 -12.78 24.30 13.35
N ILE A 19 -12.07 23.97 12.28
CA ILE A 19 -10.78 23.32 12.35
C ILE A 19 -9.62 24.32 12.37
N THR A 20 -9.71 25.43 11.62
CA THR A 20 -8.63 26.43 11.57
C THR A 20 -8.25 26.95 12.97
N PRO A 21 -9.17 27.38 13.85
CA PRO A 21 -8.79 27.86 15.17
C PRO A 21 -8.05 26.81 16.00
N ILE A 22 -8.47 25.55 15.92
CA ILE A 22 -7.81 24.45 16.61
C ILE A 22 -6.42 24.20 16.02
N ALA A 23 -6.30 24.20 14.68
CA ALA A 23 -5.02 24.01 13.99
C ALA A 23 -4.00 25.11 14.37
N GLU A 24 -4.45 26.35 14.50
CA GLU A 24 -3.65 27.48 14.97
C GLU A 24 -3.19 27.28 16.43
N GLU A 25 -4.12 26.91 17.31
CA GLU A 25 -3.84 26.72 18.73
C GLU A 25 -2.80 25.63 18.99
N ILE A 26 -2.98 24.45 18.35
CA ILE A 26 -2.09 23.30 18.55
C ILE A 26 -0.90 23.28 17.58
N ASN A 27 -0.84 24.25 16.65
CA ASN A 27 0.16 24.41 15.59
C ASN A 27 0.38 23.13 14.77
N LEU A 28 -0.72 22.49 14.33
CA LEU A 28 -0.71 21.32 13.45
C LEU A 28 -1.40 21.64 12.12
N ALA A 29 -0.72 21.31 11.03
CA ALA A 29 -1.33 21.35 9.70
C ALA A 29 -2.52 20.41 9.62
N TYR A 30 -3.55 20.75 8.81
CA TYR A 30 -4.72 19.90 8.65
C TYR A 30 -5.04 19.62 7.18
N TYR A 31 -5.41 18.37 6.91
CA TYR A 31 -5.67 17.84 5.57
C TYR A 31 -6.91 16.95 5.60
N PRO A 32 -8.13 17.51 5.51
CA PRO A 32 -9.36 16.73 5.49
C PRO A 32 -9.41 15.80 4.27
N LEU A 33 -9.03 16.33 3.11
CA LEU A 33 -9.05 15.64 1.84
C LEU A 33 -7.62 15.45 1.30
N GLN A 34 -7.34 14.26 0.80
CA GLN A 34 -6.12 13.96 0.05
C GLN A 34 -6.33 14.11 -1.46
N THR A 35 -7.57 13.93 -1.94
CA THR A 35 -7.95 14.13 -3.33
C THR A 35 -9.05 15.16 -3.45
N GLU A 36 -9.30 15.64 -4.68
CA GLU A 36 -10.43 16.49 -4.96
C GLU A 36 -11.76 15.85 -4.53
N ALA A 37 -12.66 16.64 -3.95
CA ALA A 37 -14.00 16.20 -3.59
C ALA A 37 -14.83 15.88 -4.84
N LYS A 38 -15.52 14.74 -4.83
CA LYS A 38 -16.40 14.28 -5.92
C LYS A 38 -17.72 13.81 -5.36
N ILE A 39 -18.79 14.03 -6.09
CA ILE A 39 -20.12 13.50 -5.79
C ILE A 39 -20.28 12.11 -6.41
N ASN A 40 -20.90 11.20 -5.66
CA ASN A 40 -21.13 9.81 -6.03
C ASN A 40 -19.85 9.09 -6.54
N PRO A 41 -18.70 9.20 -5.84
CA PRO A 41 -17.52 8.46 -6.27
C PRO A 41 -17.76 6.95 -6.12
N GLU A 42 -17.15 6.16 -7.00
CA GLU A 42 -17.17 4.69 -6.89
C GLU A 42 -16.58 4.24 -5.55
N LEU A 43 -15.53 4.94 -5.09
CA LEU A 43 -14.80 4.58 -3.88
C LEU A 43 -14.49 5.80 -3.01
N LEU A 44 -14.80 5.71 -1.71
CA LEU A 44 -14.24 6.58 -0.69
C LEU A 44 -13.20 5.80 0.11
N ILE A 45 -11.98 6.31 0.12
CA ILE A 45 -10.90 5.82 0.98
C ILE A 45 -10.80 6.73 2.20
N ILE A 46 -10.75 6.14 3.39
CA ILE A 46 -10.63 6.89 4.64
C ILE A 46 -9.36 6.44 5.37
N GLY A 47 -8.38 7.34 5.50
CA GLY A 47 -7.23 7.19 6.41
C GLY A 47 -7.60 7.65 7.82
N LEU A 48 -6.87 7.18 8.83
CA LEU A 48 -7.10 7.64 10.20
C LEU A 48 -6.76 9.12 10.34
N ASN A 49 -5.54 9.49 9.95
CA ASN A 49 -5.05 10.87 9.95
C ASN A 49 -3.93 11.02 8.90
N PRO A 50 -3.61 12.26 8.49
CA PRO A 50 -2.43 12.53 7.67
C PRO A 50 -1.16 12.11 8.41
N GLY A 51 -0.34 11.24 7.80
CA GLY A 51 0.87 10.71 8.40
C GLY A 51 2.06 11.68 8.40
N SER A 52 1.90 12.86 7.86
CA SER A 52 2.95 13.88 7.79
C SER A 52 2.86 14.83 8.98
N GLU A 53 3.97 15.03 9.69
CA GLU A 53 4.08 16.14 10.63
C GLU A 53 4.29 17.44 9.85
N GLY A 54 3.39 18.39 10.03
CA GLY A 54 3.51 19.73 9.49
C GLY A 54 2.95 20.73 10.48
N LYS A 55 3.60 21.89 10.58
CA LYS A 55 3.07 23.00 11.36
C LYS A 55 2.03 23.75 10.55
N TYR A 56 1.01 24.28 11.23
CA TYR A 56 -0.02 25.10 10.59
C TYR A 56 0.58 26.30 9.86
N GLU A 57 1.50 27.02 10.50
CA GLU A 57 2.20 28.17 9.89
C GLU A 57 2.93 27.78 8.60
N GLU A 58 3.62 26.64 8.59
CA GLU A 58 4.34 26.16 7.40
C GLU A 58 3.35 25.77 6.29
N GLN A 59 2.21 25.17 6.65
CA GLN A 59 1.16 24.85 5.71
C GLN A 59 0.64 26.12 5.02
N MET A 60 0.40 27.18 5.76
CA MET A 60 -0.15 28.43 5.22
C MET A 60 0.85 29.25 4.40
N THR A 61 2.15 29.04 4.54
CA THR A 61 3.21 29.82 3.87
C THR A 61 3.87 29.11 2.68
N LYS A 62 3.56 27.82 2.44
CA LYS A 62 4.15 27.09 1.30
C LYS A 62 3.56 27.55 -0.03
N ASP A 63 4.40 28.04 -0.94
CA ASP A 63 4.03 28.55 -2.27
C ASP A 63 3.24 27.54 -3.13
N LYS A 64 3.56 26.22 -3.02
CA LYS A 64 2.88 25.14 -3.74
C LYS A 64 1.36 25.10 -3.45
N TRP A 65 0.93 25.70 -2.34
CA TRP A 65 -0.48 25.75 -1.98
C TRP A 65 -1.25 26.91 -2.63
N GLU A 66 -0.57 27.84 -3.28
CA GLU A 66 -1.16 29.02 -3.91
C GLU A 66 -2.13 29.77 -2.97
N PHE A 67 -1.80 29.84 -1.70
CA PHE A 67 -2.62 30.56 -0.74
C PHE A 67 -2.50 32.07 -0.94
N LYS A 68 -3.59 32.67 -1.35
CA LYS A 68 -3.73 34.12 -1.24
C LYS A 68 -3.95 34.47 0.23
N ASP A 69 -3.17 35.40 0.72
CA ASP A 69 -3.27 35.93 2.10
C ASP A 69 -3.03 34.89 3.21
N SER A 70 -2.25 33.82 2.92
CA SER A 70 -1.90 32.77 3.89
C SER A 70 -3.12 32.17 4.62
N LYS A 71 -4.24 31.97 3.92
CA LYS A 71 -5.47 31.44 4.49
C LYS A 71 -6.02 30.27 3.71
N MET A 72 -6.59 29.30 4.41
CA MET A 72 -7.32 28.22 3.79
C MET A 72 -8.59 28.77 3.13
N THR A 73 -8.84 28.37 1.87
CA THR A 73 -10.06 28.73 1.14
C THR A 73 -10.90 27.51 0.86
N ILE A 74 -12.19 27.71 0.61
CA ILE A 74 -13.16 26.65 0.26
C ILE A 74 -12.64 25.86 -0.95
N GLU A 75 -12.28 26.56 -2.01
CA GLU A 75 -11.76 25.94 -3.23
C GLU A 75 -10.52 25.11 -2.96
N ARG A 76 -9.60 25.64 -2.17
CA ARG A 76 -8.35 24.97 -1.84
C ARG A 76 -8.59 23.68 -1.05
N LEU A 77 -9.46 23.75 -0.04
CA LEU A 77 -9.80 22.58 0.76
C LEU A 77 -10.47 21.49 -0.09
N LEU A 78 -11.38 21.87 -1.00
CA LEU A 78 -12.10 20.93 -1.87
C LEU A 78 -11.22 20.32 -2.97
N LYS A 79 -10.14 20.97 -3.39
CA LYS A 79 -9.15 20.41 -4.31
C LYS A 79 -8.27 19.31 -3.67
N GLY A 80 -8.22 19.28 -2.35
CA GLY A 80 -7.45 18.28 -1.60
C GLY A 80 -5.96 18.62 -1.46
N ASN A 81 -5.14 17.61 -1.26
CA ASN A 81 -3.71 17.75 -1.02
C ASN A 81 -2.97 18.19 -2.30
N PRO A 82 -2.20 19.28 -2.29
CA PRO A 82 -1.50 19.80 -3.49
C PRO A 82 -0.39 18.88 -4.00
N PHE A 83 0.05 17.91 -3.19
CA PHE A 83 1.06 16.94 -3.56
C PHE A 83 0.44 15.64 -4.12
N ILE A 84 -0.87 15.60 -4.38
CA ILE A 84 -1.55 14.39 -4.88
C ILE A 84 -1.02 13.93 -6.24
N ASP A 85 -0.47 14.81 -7.05
CA ASP A 85 0.14 14.46 -8.33
C ASP A 85 1.40 13.58 -8.14
N GLU A 86 2.03 13.62 -6.95
CA GLU A 86 3.17 12.79 -6.55
C GLU A 86 2.74 11.51 -5.81
N LYS A 87 1.45 11.15 -5.87
CA LYS A 87 0.88 10.01 -5.10
C LYS A 87 1.57 8.68 -5.35
N ASP A 88 2.10 8.47 -6.54
CA ASP A 88 2.78 7.22 -6.90
C ASP A 88 4.09 7.01 -6.11
N GLU A 89 4.67 8.10 -5.57
CA GLU A 89 5.81 8.05 -4.66
C GLU A 89 5.40 7.73 -3.22
N TRP A 90 4.12 7.85 -2.88
CA TRP A 90 3.65 7.61 -1.52
C TRP A 90 3.53 6.12 -1.22
N LYS A 91 4.11 5.67 -0.10
CA LYS A 91 4.03 4.26 0.35
C LYS A 91 2.60 3.73 0.37
N ILE A 92 1.64 4.57 0.76
CA ILE A 92 0.23 4.22 0.84
C ILE A 92 -0.34 3.88 -0.54
N PHE A 93 -0.09 4.69 -1.58
CA PHE A 93 -0.58 4.41 -2.92
C PHE A 93 0.13 3.24 -3.58
N ARG A 94 1.43 3.04 -3.32
CA ARG A 94 2.13 1.82 -3.75
C ARG A 94 1.47 0.54 -3.22
N GLY A 95 0.98 0.56 -1.99
CA GLY A 95 0.22 -0.54 -1.41
C GLY A 95 -1.20 -0.66 -1.98
N LEU A 96 -1.94 0.45 -2.10
CA LEU A 96 -3.29 0.49 -2.66
C LEU A 96 -3.33 -0.02 -4.11
N ASN A 97 -2.34 0.34 -4.92
CA ASN A 97 -2.22 -0.07 -6.32
C ASN A 97 -1.97 -1.59 -6.50
N ARG A 98 -1.65 -2.31 -5.42
CA ARG A 98 -1.56 -3.79 -5.42
C ARG A 98 -2.91 -4.47 -5.24
N ILE A 99 -3.98 -3.72 -4.97
CA ILE A 99 -5.34 -4.23 -4.81
C ILE A 99 -6.14 -3.82 -6.06
N PRO A 100 -6.42 -4.72 -7.00
CA PRO A 100 -7.03 -4.41 -8.31
C PRO A 100 -8.32 -3.61 -8.21
N PHE A 101 -9.19 -3.91 -7.23
CA PHE A 101 -10.43 -3.15 -7.01
C PHE A 101 -10.16 -1.67 -6.73
N ILE A 102 -9.20 -1.39 -5.86
CA ILE A 102 -8.84 -0.01 -5.50
C ILE A 102 -8.11 0.66 -6.66
N LYS A 103 -7.15 -0.07 -7.27
CA LYS A 103 -6.39 0.43 -8.43
C LYS A 103 -7.30 0.88 -9.56
N GLN A 104 -8.34 0.11 -9.88
CA GLN A 104 -9.31 0.48 -10.91
C GLN A 104 -10.00 1.82 -10.62
N ALA A 105 -10.42 2.07 -9.37
CA ALA A 105 -11.02 3.33 -8.98
C ALA A 105 -10.02 4.50 -9.03
N VAL A 106 -8.76 4.25 -8.66
CA VAL A 106 -7.66 5.24 -8.72
C VAL A 106 -7.32 5.58 -10.17
N ASP A 107 -7.14 4.58 -11.04
CA ASP A 107 -6.78 4.77 -12.44
C ASP A 107 -7.88 5.49 -13.23
N SER A 108 -9.15 5.18 -12.93
CA SER A 108 -10.31 5.88 -13.54
C SER A 108 -10.57 7.26 -12.93
N ASN A 109 -9.78 7.66 -11.96
CA ASN A 109 -9.98 8.89 -11.19
C ASN A 109 -11.41 9.02 -10.60
N ASN A 110 -12.04 7.88 -10.25
CA ASN A 110 -13.39 7.82 -9.71
C ASN A 110 -13.39 7.45 -8.21
N TYR A 111 -12.61 8.17 -7.44
CA TYR A 111 -12.48 7.99 -6.01
C TYR A 111 -12.32 9.33 -5.28
N CYS A 112 -12.61 9.30 -3.98
CA CYS A 112 -12.19 10.31 -3.02
C CYS A 112 -11.29 9.66 -1.96
N PHE A 113 -10.31 10.39 -1.47
CA PHE A 113 -9.52 9.99 -0.32
C PHE A 113 -9.55 11.10 0.72
N MET A 114 -9.98 10.78 1.92
CA MET A 114 -10.03 11.68 3.06
C MET A 114 -9.36 11.10 4.29
N ASN A 115 -9.11 11.95 5.27
CA ASN A 115 -8.70 11.55 6.61
C ASN A 115 -9.88 11.65 7.56
N TYR A 116 -9.99 10.73 8.53
CA TYR A 116 -10.99 10.77 9.56
C TYR A 116 -10.70 11.84 10.61
N VAL A 117 -9.45 11.94 11.04
CA VAL A 117 -8.90 13.03 11.84
C VAL A 117 -8.07 13.89 10.92
N TYR A 118 -8.32 15.17 10.87
CA TYR A 118 -7.79 16.07 9.84
C TYR A 118 -6.35 16.53 10.10
N PHE A 119 -5.89 16.44 11.35
CA PHE A 119 -4.60 16.95 11.77
C PHE A 119 -3.43 16.02 11.41
N GLY A 120 -2.39 16.59 10.79
CA GLY A 120 -1.18 15.88 10.39
C GLY A 120 -0.28 15.60 11.58
N THR A 121 -0.15 14.33 11.95
CA THR A 121 0.79 13.90 12.98
C THR A 121 1.25 12.46 12.75
N SER A 122 2.56 12.20 12.94
CA SER A 122 3.12 10.85 12.95
C SER A 122 2.75 10.08 14.21
N ASP A 123 2.40 10.79 15.30
CA ASP A 123 2.01 10.25 16.58
C ASP A 123 0.56 10.63 16.90
N PHE A 124 -0.34 9.68 16.75
CA PHE A 124 -1.77 9.89 17.01
C PHE A 124 -2.05 10.23 18.49
N GLU A 125 -1.17 9.87 19.42
CA GLU A 125 -1.32 10.21 20.85
C GLU A 125 -1.29 11.72 21.09
N LYS A 126 -0.65 12.50 20.19
CA LYS A 126 -0.67 13.97 20.28
C LYS A 126 -2.08 14.52 20.15
N ILE A 127 -2.86 14.02 19.18
CA ILE A 127 -4.21 14.50 18.93
C ILE A 127 -5.24 13.90 19.89
N LYS A 128 -4.98 12.74 20.49
CA LYS A 128 -5.84 12.16 21.53
C LYS A 128 -6.01 13.07 22.75
N LYS A 129 -5.07 13.99 22.96
CA LYS A 129 -5.16 15.01 24.03
C LYS A 129 -6.21 16.08 23.74
N HIS A 130 -6.73 16.12 22.52
CA HIS A 130 -7.74 17.07 22.03
C HIS A 130 -8.99 16.31 21.58
N PRO A 131 -9.77 15.67 22.51
CA PRO A 131 -10.91 14.84 22.16
C PRO A 131 -12.04 15.63 21.47
N GLU A 132 -12.17 16.92 21.76
CA GLU A 132 -13.10 17.84 21.09
C GLU A 132 -12.76 17.98 19.61
N ALA A 133 -11.49 18.09 19.25
CA ALA A 133 -11.04 18.18 17.87
C ALA A 133 -11.38 16.90 17.09
N ILE A 134 -11.17 15.73 17.72
CA ILE A 134 -11.52 14.42 17.13
C ILE A 134 -13.05 14.35 16.91
N GLN A 135 -13.85 14.79 17.88
CA GLN A 135 -15.31 14.78 17.76
C GLN A 135 -15.81 15.69 16.63
N ILE A 136 -15.23 16.88 16.49
CA ILE A 136 -15.52 17.79 15.39
C ILE A 136 -15.18 17.14 14.04
N CYS A 137 -13.98 16.54 13.91
CA CYS A 137 -13.59 15.81 12.70
C CYS A 137 -14.59 14.69 12.37
N LYS A 138 -15.04 13.93 13.37
CA LYS A 138 -16.03 12.85 13.22
C LYS A 138 -17.35 13.36 12.66
N GLU A 139 -17.88 14.46 13.19
CA GLU A 139 -19.13 15.06 12.73
C GLU A 139 -19.01 15.57 11.29
N LEU A 140 -17.92 16.25 10.98
CA LEU A 140 -17.63 16.75 9.63
C LEU A 140 -17.42 15.63 8.63
N THR A 141 -16.75 14.54 9.03
CA THR A 141 -16.57 13.34 8.19
C THR A 141 -17.91 12.67 7.89
N LYS A 142 -18.77 12.51 8.91
CA LYS A 142 -20.14 12.00 8.70
C LYS A 142 -20.88 12.83 7.66
N LYS A 143 -20.85 14.15 7.83
CA LYS A 143 -21.54 15.06 6.91
C LYS A 143 -20.98 15.01 5.48
N PHE A 144 -19.67 14.90 5.34
CA PHE A 144 -19.03 14.73 4.03
C PHE A 144 -19.51 13.44 3.32
N ILE A 145 -19.50 12.30 4.05
CA ILE A 145 -19.98 11.01 3.51
C ILE A 145 -21.45 11.10 3.06
N GLU A 146 -22.30 11.80 3.81
CA GLU A 146 -23.71 12.04 3.44
C GLU A 146 -23.82 12.84 2.14
N ILE A 147 -23.00 13.90 1.98
CA ILE A 147 -23.02 14.78 0.81
C ILE A 147 -22.52 14.06 -0.43
N ILE A 148 -21.35 13.41 -0.35
CA ILE A 148 -20.74 12.78 -1.53
C ILE A 148 -21.39 11.44 -1.90
N ASN A 149 -22.08 10.80 -0.98
CA ASN A 149 -22.79 9.53 -1.16
C ASN A 149 -21.99 8.47 -1.94
N PRO A 150 -20.82 8.02 -1.43
CA PRO A 150 -19.96 7.08 -2.12
C PRO A 150 -20.63 5.72 -2.27
N LYS A 151 -20.30 4.99 -3.35
CA LYS A 151 -20.83 3.64 -3.57
C LYS A 151 -20.17 2.62 -2.61
N HIS A 152 -18.85 2.75 -2.41
CA HIS A 152 -18.07 1.89 -1.52
C HIS A 152 -17.20 2.71 -0.60
N ILE A 153 -16.96 2.22 0.62
CA ILE A 153 -16.10 2.89 1.62
C ILE A 153 -15.05 1.91 2.13
N ILE A 154 -13.79 2.21 1.92
CA ILE A 154 -12.66 1.46 2.48
C ILE A 154 -11.94 2.30 3.52
N VAL A 155 -11.72 1.73 4.70
CA VAL A 155 -10.96 2.35 5.79
C VAL A 155 -9.56 1.74 5.87
N LEU A 156 -8.55 2.57 5.96
CA LEU A 156 -7.15 2.16 6.01
C LEU A 156 -6.67 2.06 7.46
N GLY A 157 -6.26 0.85 7.84
CA GLY A 157 -5.82 0.58 9.20
C GLY A 157 -6.96 0.10 10.10
N LEU A 158 -6.77 -1.09 10.66
CA LEU A 158 -7.78 -1.77 11.46
C LEU A 158 -7.94 -1.13 12.84
N GLU A 159 -6.86 -0.62 13.42
CA GLU A 159 -6.90 0.13 14.69
C GLU A 159 -7.72 1.42 14.54
N GLY A 160 -7.54 2.12 13.41
CA GLY A 160 -8.35 3.28 13.10
C GLY A 160 -9.84 2.92 12.97
N MET A 161 -10.16 1.79 12.34
CA MET A 161 -11.52 1.29 12.21
C MET A 161 -12.16 1.03 13.58
N GLU A 162 -11.46 0.41 14.51
CA GLU A 162 -11.96 0.16 15.87
C GLU A 162 -12.35 1.43 16.61
N SER A 163 -11.65 2.52 16.38
CA SER A 163 -11.93 3.81 17.02
C SER A 163 -13.09 4.59 16.39
N ILE A 164 -13.47 4.28 15.15
CA ILE A 164 -14.44 5.11 14.39
C ILE A 164 -15.75 4.44 14.05
N SER A 165 -15.84 3.12 14.14
CA SER A 165 -17.07 2.40 13.79
C SER A 165 -17.35 1.22 14.71
N LYS A 166 -18.63 0.78 14.69
CA LYS A 166 -19.01 -0.48 15.30
C LYS A 166 -18.63 -1.59 14.29
N ILE A 167 -17.71 -2.45 14.69
CA ILE A 167 -17.16 -3.50 13.83
C ILE A 167 -17.93 -4.79 14.05
N GLU A 168 -18.39 -5.40 12.97
CA GLU A 168 -18.88 -6.76 12.97
C GLU A 168 -17.71 -7.75 13.02
N LYS A 169 -17.96 -8.99 13.54
CA LYS A 169 -16.92 -10.00 13.75
C LYS A 169 -16.42 -10.69 12.47
N THR A 170 -16.62 -10.09 11.31
CA THR A 170 -16.22 -10.70 10.04
C THR A 170 -14.76 -10.33 9.75
N LEU A 171 -13.85 -11.29 9.96
CA LEU A 171 -12.41 -11.09 9.95
C LEU A 171 -11.72 -12.00 8.95
N LEU A 172 -10.85 -11.43 8.12
CA LEU A 172 -9.88 -12.17 7.34
C LEU A 172 -8.49 -12.03 7.99
N LYS A 173 -7.88 -13.16 8.35
CA LYS A 173 -6.53 -13.18 8.94
C LYS A 173 -5.50 -13.66 7.93
N GLY A 174 -4.36 -12.97 7.87
CA GLY A 174 -3.21 -13.35 7.06
C GLY A 174 -2.35 -14.47 7.66
N LYS A 175 -1.29 -14.85 6.96
CA LYS A 175 -0.33 -15.91 7.35
C LYS A 175 0.25 -15.75 8.75
N SER A 176 0.57 -14.53 9.13
CA SER A 176 1.07 -14.18 10.46
C SER A 176 -0.02 -14.09 11.53
N LYS A 177 -1.24 -14.57 11.26
CA LYS A 177 -2.47 -14.31 12.03
C LYS A 177 -2.81 -12.82 12.15
N ARG A 178 -2.12 -11.96 11.41
CA ARG A 178 -2.43 -10.54 11.31
C ARG A 178 -3.78 -10.36 10.65
N LEU A 179 -4.55 -9.44 11.18
CA LEU A 179 -5.83 -9.09 10.60
C LEU A 179 -5.60 -8.33 9.29
N LEU A 180 -6.22 -8.79 8.20
CA LEU A 180 -6.08 -8.17 6.88
C LEU A 180 -7.31 -7.37 6.49
N VAL A 181 -8.51 -7.89 6.81
CA VAL A 181 -9.79 -7.33 6.42
C VAL A 181 -10.79 -7.49 7.56
N GLN A 182 -11.61 -6.47 7.76
CA GLN A 182 -12.68 -6.46 8.76
C GLN A 182 -13.86 -5.64 8.24
N GLY A 183 -15.04 -6.26 8.21
CA GLY A 183 -16.30 -5.57 7.90
C GLY A 183 -16.82 -4.78 9.09
N GLY A 184 -17.59 -3.74 8.82
CA GLY A 184 -18.20 -2.94 9.87
C GLY A 184 -19.21 -1.93 9.32
N ASP A 185 -19.65 -1.05 10.21
CA ASP A 185 -20.54 0.05 9.92
C ASP A 185 -19.90 1.39 10.31
N LEU A 186 -20.03 2.37 9.44
CA LEU A 186 -19.61 3.73 9.70
C LEU A 186 -20.79 4.66 9.39
N PHE A 187 -21.39 5.23 10.43
CA PHE A 187 -22.55 6.13 10.31
C PHE A 187 -23.75 5.53 9.57
N GLY A 188 -24.02 4.23 9.73
CA GLY A 188 -25.11 3.53 9.07
C GLY A 188 -24.78 3.06 7.64
N LYS A 189 -23.54 3.24 7.18
CA LYS A 189 -23.08 2.72 5.90
C LYS A 189 -22.14 1.54 6.10
N GLN A 190 -22.32 0.50 5.29
CA GLN A 190 -21.42 -0.65 5.25
C GLN A 190 -20.02 -0.22 4.81
N VAL A 191 -19.01 -0.62 5.57
CA VAL A 191 -17.61 -0.30 5.30
C VAL A 191 -16.71 -1.51 5.47
N LEU A 192 -15.59 -1.50 4.77
CA LEU A 192 -14.56 -2.51 4.91
C LEU A 192 -13.25 -1.86 5.35
N ALA A 193 -12.72 -2.28 6.51
CA ALA A 193 -11.38 -1.91 6.91
C ALA A 193 -10.37 -2.92 6.36
N ILE A 194 -9.26 -2.41 5.84
CA ILE A 194 -8.14 -3.24 5.39
C ILE A 194 -6.89 -2.91 6.20
N SER A 195 -5.96 -3.87 6.29
CA SER A 195 -4.66 -3.57 6.91
C SER A 195 -4.01 -2.38 6.18
N HIS A 196 -3.34 -1.51 6.95
CA HIS A 196 -2.75 -0.29 6.38
C HIS A 196 -1.78 -0.63 5.24
N PRO A 197 -1.94 -0.03 4.04
CA PRO A 197 -1.21 -0.44 2.84
C PRO A 197 0.31 -0.21 2.90
N SER A 198 0.79 0.62 3.84
CA SER A 198 2.22 0.82 4.04
C SER A 198 2.93 -0.36 4.73
N TYR A 199 2.19 -1.33 5.25
CA TYR A 199 2.78 -2.54 5.82
C TYR A 199 3.01 -3.57 4.72
N ALA A 200 4.11 -4.32 4.85
CA ALA A 200 4.41 -5.43 3.95
C ALA A 200 3.33 -6.52 4.04
N VAL A 201 2.69 -6.78 2.91
CA VAL A 201 1.67 -7.80 2.71
C VAL A 201 2.10 -8.63 1.51
N SER A 202 1.98 -9.96 1.58
CA SER A 202 2.33 -10.82 0.45
C SER A 202 1.37 -10.62 -0.72
N ALA A 203 1.79 -10.98 -1.94
CA ALA A 203 0.95 -10.91 -3.12
C ALA A 203 -0.36 -11.72 -2.95
N GLU A 204 -0.29 -12.90 -2.32
CA GLU A 204 -1.47 -13.72 -2.02
C GLU A 204 -2.42 -13.03 -1.06
N GLU A 205 -1.88 -12.33 -0.04
CA GLU A 205 -2.70 -11.58 0.90
C GLU A 205 -3.38 -10.39 0.22
N TYR A 206 -2.69 -9.68 -0.72
CA TYR A 206 -3.33 -8.63 -1.54
C TYR A 206 -4.46 -9.19 -2.40
N ASN A 207 -4.26 -10.35 -3.04
CA ASN A 207 -5.30 -11.02 -3.83
C ASN A 207 -6.49 -11.43 -2.96
N ALA A 208 -6.23 -11.92 -1.75
CA ALA A 208 -7.28 -12.25 -0.80
C ALA A 208 -8.05 -11.02 -0.32
N ILE A 209 -7.37 -9.91 -0.07
CA ILE A 209 -8.01 -8.64 0.24
C ILE A 209 -8.91 -8.20 -0.91
N ASP A 210 -8.42 -8.22 -2.15
CA ASP A 210 -9.18 -7.82 -3.34
C ASP A 210 -10.44 -8.68 -3.54
N THR A 211 -10.30 -10.00 -3.44
CA THR A 211 -11.42 -10.92 -3.55
C THR A 211 -12.49 -10.65 -2.48
N ASN A 212 -12.05 -10.45 -1.23
CA ASN A 212 -12.95 -10.18 -0.13
C ASN A 212 -13.61 -8.80 -0.21
N ILE A 213 -12.95 -7.78 -0.76
CA ILE A 213 -13.56 -6.48 -1.03
C ILE A 213 -14.74 -6.66 -2.00
N LYS A 214 -14.52 -7.34 -3.13
CA LYS A 214 -15.56 -7.57 -4.14
C LYS A 214 -16.74 -8.33 -3.57
N GLU A 215 -16.50 -9.46 -2.91
CA GLU A 215 -17.53 -10.29 -2.33
C GLU A 215 -18.32 -9.60 -1.23
N PHE A 216 -17.65 -8.82 -0.36
CA PHE A 216 -18.29 -8.06 0.69
C PHE A 216 -19.32 -7.06 0.15
N TYR A 217 -18.95 -6.30 -0.87
CA TYR A 217 -19.86 -5.33 -1.48
C TYR A 217 -20.95 -5.98 -2.38
N GLU A 218 -20.79 -7.26 -2.70
CA GLU A 218 -21.85 -8.07 -3.28
C GLU A 218 -22.77 -8.72 -2.22
N GLY A 219 -22.59 -8.39 -0.95
CA GLY A 219 -23.36 -8.94 0.17
C GLY A 219 -22.99 -10.38 0.54
N LYS A 220 -21.84 -10.87 0.07
CA LYS A 220 -21.33 -12.21 0.39
C LYS A 220 -20.50 -12.18 1.68
N PRO A 221 -20.49 -13.26 2.47
CA PRO A 221 -19.64 -13.36 3.66
C PRO A 221 -18.17 -13.35 3.26
N LEU A 222 -17.31 -12.75 4.11
CA LEU A 222 -15.85 -12.81 3.93
C LEU A 222 -15.40 -14.28 3.98
N LYS A 223 -14.64 -14.69 2.97
CA LYS A 223 -14.11 -16.04 2.89
C LYS A 223 -12.83 -16.18 3.71
N PRO A 224 -12.69 -17.27 4.48
CA PRO A 224 -11.42 -17.57 5.11
C PRO A 224 -10.33 -17.65 4.04
N PHE A 225 -9.20 -17.07 4.34
CA PHE A 225 -8.04 -17.18 3.47
C PHE A 225 -7.37 -18.54 3.69
N THR A 226 -7.40 -19.38 2.67
CA THR A 226 -6.69 -20.66 2.70
C THR A 226 -5.29 -20.44 2.19
N PHE A 227 -4.31 -20.41 3.09
CA PHE A 227 -2.91 -20.36 2.69
C PHE A 227 -2.50 -21.63 2.02
N LYS A 228 -1.83 -21.54 0.90
CA LYS A 228 -1.01 -22.65 0.40
C LYS A 228 0.02 -23.00 1.48
N PRO A 229 0.33 -24.28 1.67
CA PRO A 229 1.39 -24.66 2.61
C PRO A 229 2.65 -23.86 2.31
N ASN A 230 3.24 -23.27 3.35
CA ASN A 230 4.48 -22.54 3.16
C ASN A 230 5.56 -23.53 2.68
N VAL A 231 6.27 -23.17 1.63
CA VAL A 231 7.54 -23.84 1.33
C VAL A 231 8.47 -23.52 2.49
N THR A 232 8.68 -24.50 3.35
CA THR A 232 9.52 -24.38 4.54
C THR A 232 10.89 -24.95 4.33
N THR A 233 11.06 -25.77 3.27
CA THR A 233 12.31 -26.44 2.92
C THR A 233 12.52 -26.43 1.42
N ILE A 234 13.77 -26.30 1.03
CA ILE A 234 14.27 -26.48 -0.34
C ILE A 234 15.48 -27.40 -0.26
N ASN A 235 15.58 -28.33 -1.17
CA ASN A 235 16.76 -29.15 -1.31
C ASN A 235 17.79 -28.43 -2.22
N ILE A 236 18.75 -27.75 -1.59
CA ILE A 236 19.76 -26.95 -2.31
C ILE A 236 20.68 -27.83 -3.18
N ASP A 237 21.00 -29.03 -2.74
CA ASP A 237 21.85 -29.95 -3.54
C ASP A 237 21.08 -30.33 -4.82
N LYS A 238 19.83 -30.69 -4.72
CA LYS A 238 18.97 -30.96 -5.88
C LYS A 238 18.85 -29.75 -6.80
N LEU A 239 18.65 -28.52 -6.23
CA LEU A 239 18.64 -27.31 -7.01
C LEU A 239 19.94 -27.08 -7.76
N ASN A 240 21.09 -27.24 -7.10
CA ASN A 240 22.38 -27.09 -7.71
C ASN A 240 22.62 -28.12 -8.84
N ILE A 241 22.16 -29.37 -8.68
CA ILE A 241 22.22 -30.39 -9.74
C ILE A 241 21.43 -29.93 -10.98
N LEU A 242 20.22 -29.36 -10.79
CA LEU A 242 19.37 -28.87 -11.87
C LEU A 242 19.94 -27.63 -12.59
N LEU A 243 20.66 -26.79 -11.86
CA LEU A 243 21.33 -25.60 -12.41
C LEU A 243 22.66 -25.91 -13.10
N GLY A 244 23.23 -27.07 -12.83
CA GLY A 244 24.53 -27.50 -13.39
C GLY A 244 25.69 -26.60 -12.94
N GLU A 245 26.63 -26.33 -13.84
CA GLU A 245 27.78 -25.46 -13.54
C GLU A 245 27.49 -23.97 -13.63
N SER A 246 26.30 -23.59 -14.14
CA SER A 246 25.97 -22.21 -14.48
C SER A 246 25.71 -21.35 -13.24
N ILE A 247 25.04 -21.88 -12.23
CA ILE A 247 24.71 -21.21 -10.99
C ILE A 247 24.85 -22.24 -9.86
N ASN A 248 25.58 -21.90 -8.82
CA ASN A 248 25.81 -22.80 -7.70
C ASN A 248 25.60 -22.10 -6.38
N PHE A 249 24.52 -22.44 -5.67
CA PHE A 249 24.17 -21.91 -4.35
C PHE A 249 25.09 -22.52 -3.28
N LYS A 250 25.81 -21.68 -2.56
CA LYS A 250 26.69 -22.03 -1.46
C LYS A 250 26.19 -21.39 -0.16
N LEU A 251 26.49 -22.04 0.95
CA LEU A 251 26.16 -21.53 2.26
C LEU A 251 26.93 -20.21 2.51
N ARG A 252 26.19 -19.20 3.00
CA ARG A 252 26.77 -17.90 3.32
C ARG A 252 27.55 -17.96 4.63
N GLY A 253 28.86 -18.04 4.55
CA GLY A 253 29.76 -18.02 5.71
C GLY A 253 29.35 -19.03 6.80
N LYS A 254 29.10 -18.56 8.01
CA LYS A 254 28.69 -19.41 9.15
C LYS A 254 27.17 -19.55 9.30
N ASP A 255 26.41 -18.96 8.40
CA ASP A 255 24.96 -18.90 8.49
C ASP A 255 24.32 -20.14 7.85
N VAL A 256 23.97 -21.12 8.67
CA VAL A 256 23.51 -22.46 8.25
C VAL A 256 22.18 -22.52 7.50
N LYS A 257 21.56 -21.40 7.19
CA LYS A 257 20.23 -21.34 6.56
C LYS A 257 20.11 -20.31 5.43
N VAL A 258 21.21 -19.66 5.05
CA VAL A 258 21.25 -18.70 3.96
C VAL A 258 22.19 -19.20 2.89
N TYR A 259 21.69 -19.33 1.67
CA TYR A 259 22.43 -19.77 0.51
C TYR A 259 22.53 -18.65 -0.50
N GLU A 260 23.70 -18.45 -1.07
CA GLU A 260 23.99 -17.40 -2.04
C GLU A 260 24.65 -17.98 -3.28
N ALA A 261 24.35 -17.39 -4.43
CA ALA A 261 24.97 -17.68 -5.71
C ALA A 261 25.17 -16.38 -6.47
N GLN A 262 26.19 -16.33 -7.31
CA GLN A 262 26.47 -15.19 -8.18
C GLN A 262 26.44 -15.60 -9.65
N LEU A 263 25.93 -14.69 -10.48
CA LEU A 263 25.90 -14.82 -11.93
C LEU A 263 26.38 -13.52 -12.56
N LYS A 264 27.19 -13.64 -13.60
CA LYS A 264 27.53 -12.48 -14.43
C LYS A 264 26.25 -12.02 -15.16
N GLY A 265 25.88 -10.76 -14.95
CA GLY A 265 24.73 -10.12 -15.58
C GLY A 265 25.04 -9.55 -16.96
N ILE A 266 24.31 -8.53 -17.38
CA ILE A 266 24.50 -7.84 -18.65
C ILE A 266 25.64 -6.82 -18.49
N GLY A 267 26.59 -6.83 -19.44
CA GLY A 267 27.78 -5.97 -19.35
C GLY A 267 28.68 -6.37 -18.19
N ASP A 268 29.01 -5.41 -17.33
CA ASP A 268 29.87 -5.61 -16.15
C ASP A 268 29.08 -5.92 -14.87
N ASP A 269 27.74 -6.06 -14.97
CA ASP A 269 26.88 -6.32 -13.82
C ASP A 269 27.10 -7.72 -13.24
N VAL A 270 26.99 -7.83 -11.92
CA VAL A 270 27.00 -9.09 -11.19
C VAL A 270 25.68 -9.23 -10.43
N LEU A 271 24.97 -10.30 -10.72
CA LEU A 271 23.74 -10.65 -10.02
C LEU A 271 24.06 -11.53 -8.81
N ASP A 272 23.59 -11.11 -7.67
CA ASP A 272 23.71 -11.84 -6.40
C ASP A 272 22.35 -12.42 -6.03
N PHE A 273 22.24 -13.75 -5.97
CA PHE A 273 21.04 -14.49 -5.63
C PHE A 273 21.10 -14.96 -4.19
N ARG A 274 19.97 -14.93 -3.50
CA ARG A 274 19.87 -15.42 -2.13
C ARG A 274 18.62 -16.24 -1.90
N ILE A 275 18.77 -17.39 -1.24
CA ILE A 275 17.70 -18.19 -0.66
C ILE A 275 17.87 -18.18 0.85
N ASP A 276 16.91 -17.58 1.58
CA ASP A 276 16.95 -17.50 3.04
C ASP A 276 15.90 -18.43 3.66
N LEU A 277 16.35 -19.60 4.13
CA LEU A 277 15.51 -20.62 4.76
C LEU A 277 15.05 -20.25 6.19
N ARG A 278 15.51 -19.13 6.74
CA ARG A 278 15.04 -18.62 8.05
C ARG A 278 13.73 -17.89 7.92
N LYS A 279 13.38 -17.48 6.71
CA LYS A 279 12.14 -16.74 6.42
C LYS A 279 10.96 -17.68 6.25
N ASN A 280 9.79 -17.20 6.59
CA ASN A 280 8.53 -17.90 6.41
C ASN A 280 7.47 -16.94 5.84
N PRO A 281 7.12 -17.06 4.56
CA PRO A 281 7.60 -18.05 3.59
C PRO A 281 9.05 -17.86 3.20
N VAL A 282 9.69 -18.94 2.73
CA VAL A 282 11.01 -18.89 2.12
C VAL A 282 10.91 -18.09 0.82
N TYR A 283 11.89 -17.27 0.52
CA TYR A 283 11.93 -16.48 -0.70
C TYR A 283 13.29 -16.60 -1.42
N LEU A 284 13.24 -16.47 -2.73
CA LEU A 284 14.38 -16.21 -3.58
C LEU A 284 14.45 -14.70 -3.80
N SER A 285 15.56 -14.10 -3.47
CA SER A 285 15.87 -12.71 -3.80
C SER A 285 17.09 -12.62 -4.71
N PHE A 286 17.13 -11.58 -5.54
CA PHE A 286 18.33 -11.25 -6.27
C PHE A 286 18.51 -9.74 -6.37
N ARG A 287 19.75 -9.30 -6.56
CA ARG A 287 20.12 -7.90 -6.74
C ARG A 287 21.23 -7.78 -7.77
N SER A 288 21.31 -6.63 -8.42
CA SER A 288 22.49 -6.17 -9.12
C SER A 288 23.47 -5.54 -8.13
N LEU A 289 24.74 -5.93 -8.18
CA LEU A 289 25.77 -5.41 -7.27
C LEU A 289 26.36 -4.08 -7.77
N GLU A 290 26.45 -3.87 -9.09
CA GLU A 290 27.19 -2.74 -9.64
C GLU A 290 26.32 -1.53 -10.00
N HIS A 291 25.07 -1.76 -10.40
CA HIS A 291 24.20 -0.70 -10.87
C HIS A 291 22.85 -0.63 -10.13
N PRO A 292 22.87 -0.43 -8.85
CA PRO A 292 21.68 -0.44 -8.07
C PRO A 292 20.64 0.64 -8.48
N LYS A 293 20.99 1.71 -9.20
CA LYS A 293 20.10 2.82 -9.64
C LYS A 293 19.78 2.82 -11.14
N LYS A 294 20.35 1.94 -11.94
CA LYS A 294 20.09 1.90 -13.38
C LYS A 294 19.01 0.88 -13.69
N LEU A 295 17.83 1.36 -13.98
CA LEU A 295 16.65 0.62 -14.43
C LEU A 295 16.85 -0.04 -15.82
N GLU A 296 17.94 0.24 -16.52
CA GLU A 296 18.16 -0.17 -17.91
C GLU A 296 18.05 -1.69 -18.12
N ASN A 297 18.49 -2.49 -17.14
CA ASN A 297 18.42 -3.96 -17.22
C ASN A 297 17.22 -4.58 -16.47
N THR A 298 16.37 -3.74 -15.86
CA THR A 298 15.28 -4.25 -15.00
C THR A 298 14.20 -4.96 -15.81
N GLU A 299 13.95 -4.56 -17.05
CA GLU A 299 12.91 -5.16 -17.90
C GLU A 299 13.28 -6.60 -18.30
N VAL A 300 14.55 -6.91 -18.58
CA VAL A 300 15.00 -8.28 -18.84
C VAL A 300 14.76 -9.16 -17.64
N TYR A 301 15.10 -8.67 -16.46
CA TYR A 301 14.93 -9.40 -15.22
C TYR A 301 13.44 -9.57 -14.86
N LYS A 302 12.61 -8.55 -15.09
CA LYS A 302 11.16 -8.62 -14.89
C LYS A 302 10.46 -9.59 -15.83
N ASN A 303 10.85 -9.60 -17.10
CA ASN A 303 10.18 -10.39 -18.13
C ASN A 303 10.50 -11.89 -18.02
N THR A 304 11.62 -12.24 -17.37
CA THR A 304 12.04 -13.64 -17.19
C THR A 304 11.25 -14.33 -16.09
N PHE A 305 10.91 -13.61 -15.05
CA PHE A 305 10.16 -14.15 -13.94
C PHE A 305 8.66 -13.83 -14.13
N LYS A 306 7.84 -14.80 -14.42
CA LYS A 306 6.42 -14.68 -14.86
C LYS A 306 5.44 -14.14 -13.81
N GLU A 307 5.87 -13.69 -12.65
CA GLU A 307 5.00 -13.25 -11.56
C GLU A 307 5.41 -11.86 -11.03
N PRO A 308 4.47 -11.08 -10.46
CA PRO A 308 4.74 -9.71 -10.05
C PRO A 308 5.80 -9.67 -8.95
N PHE A 309 6.90 -9.04 -9.26
CA PHE A 309 7.93 -8.71 -8.29
C PHE A 309 7.53 -7.48 -7.49
N SER A 310 7.77 -7.51 -6.19
CA SER A 310 7.88 -6.27 -5.44
C SER A 310 9.29 -5.72 -5.63
N ILE A 311 9.43 -4.69 -6.43
CA ILE A 311 10.66 -3.89 -6.43
C ILE A 311 10.56 -3.01 -5.20
N GLU A 312 11.30 -3.31 -4.15
CA GLU A 312 11.53 -2.35 -3.07
C GLU A 312 12.59 -1.35 -3.57
N VAL A 313 12.18 -0.11 -3.74
CA VAL A 313 12.98 0.96 -4.36
C VAL A 313 14.26 1.26 -3.58
N ASP A 314 14.30 0.97 -2.29
CA ASP A 314 15.44 1.27 -1.41
C ASP A 314 16.42 0.11 -1.21
N ALA A 315 16.08 -1.13 -1.58
CA ALA A 315 16.87 -2.30 -1.25
C ALA A 315 17.35 -3.16 -2.43
N TRP A 316 17.11 -2.76 -3.69
CA TRP A 316 17.68 -3.42 -4.89
C TRP A 316 17.37 -4.92 -5.06
N PHE A 317 16.40 -5.45 -4.28
CA PHE A 317 16.02 -6.84 -4.32
C PHE A 317 14.73 -7.02 -5.09
N VAL A 318 14.75 -7.92 -6.04
CA VAL A 318 13.55 -8.54 -6.57
C VAL A 318 13.32 -9.79 -5.76
N GLU A 319 12.23 -9.83 -4.99
CA GLU A 319 11.90 -10.97 -4.15
C GLU A 319 10.76 -11.76 -4.77
N LYS A 320 10.97 -13.05 -4.95
CA LYS A 320 9.93 -14.01 -5.30
C LYS A 320 9.72 -14.97 -4.15
N PHE A 321 8.53 -14.94 -3.58
CA PHE A 321 8.17 -15.92 -2.56
C PHE A 321 8.01 -17.28 -3.22
N LEU A 322 8.64 -18.30 -2.65
CA LEU A 322 8.62 -19.65 -3.21
C LEU A 322 7.21 -20.25 -3.27
N ASN A 323 6.27 -19.74 -2.48
CA ASN A 323 4.87 -20.11 -2.54
C ASN A 323 4.13 -19.61 -3.80
N ASN A 324 4.71 -18.66 -4.54
CA ASN A 324 4.11 -18.12 -5.75
C ASN A 324 4.46 -18.93 -7.00
N TYR A 325 5.33 -19.93 -6.85
CA TYR A 325 5.58 -20.85 -7.95
C TYR A 325 4.37 -21.76 -8.18
N PRO A 326 3.96 -21.97 -9.44
CA PRO A 326 2.93 -22.94 -9.77
C PRO A 326 3.38 -24.33 -9.32
N GLN A 327 2.54 -25.08 -8.64
CA GLN A 327 2.92 -26.39 -8.09
C GLN A 327 2.74 -27.53 -9.13
N HIS A 328 3.19 -27.32 -10.35
CA HIS A 328 3.15 -28.35 -11.41
C HIS A 328 4.39 -29.25 -11.38
N GLN A 329 5.45 -28.80 -10.72
CA GLN A 329 6.74 -29.49 -10.59
C GLN A 329 7.24 -29.38 -9.15
N THR A 330 8.42 -29.91 -8.87
CA THR A 330 9.09 -29.65 -7.59
C THR A 330 9.54 -28.19 -7.56
N ILE A 331 9.57 -27.59 -6.37
CA ILE A 331 9.98 -26.17 -6.20
C ILE A 331 11.40 -25.92 -6.74
N GLU A 332 12.31 -26.90 -6.60
CA GLU A 332 13.66 -26.81 -7.11
C GLU A 332 13.69 -26.74 -8.63
N GLN A 333 12.81 -27.52 -9.31
CA GLN A 333 12.70 -27.48 -10.77
C GLN A 333 12.18 -26.14 -11.25
N GLU A 334 11.14 -25.59 -10.62
CA GLU A 334 10.57 -24.30 -11.00
C GLU A 334 11.57 -23.15 -10.81
N ILE A 335 12.36 -23.16 -9.72
CA ILE A 335 13.42 -22.20 -9.51
C ILE A 335 14.53 -22.34 -10.55
N ALA A 336 14.91 -23.58 -10.84
CA ALA A 336 15.95 -23.86 -11.84
C ALA A 336 15.52 -23.37 -13.23
N ASP A 337 14.28 -23.63 -13.63
CA ASP A 337 13.71 -23.17 -14.91
C ASP A 337 13.74 -21.64 -15.04
N ASP A 338 13.34 -20.93 -13.98
CA ASP A 338 13.38 -19.47 -13.94
C ASP A 338 14.83 -18.93 -14.06
N LEU A 339 15.76 -19.49 -13.28
CA LEU A 339 17.14 -19.03 -13.28
C LEU A 339 17.88 -19.36 -14.58
N LEU A 340 17.62 -20.52 -15.19
CA LEU A 340 18.17 -20.90 -16.50
C LEU A 340 17.56 -20.03 -17.62
N SER A 341 16.27 -19.70 -17.53
CA SER A 341 15.62 -18.76 -18.46
C SER A 341 16.25 -17.37 -18.37
N LEU A 342 16.52 -16.88 -17.16
CA LEU A 342 17.23 -15.63 -16.93
C LEU A 342 18.65 -15.66 -17.54
N LEU A 343 19.40 -16.74 -17.29
CA LEU A 343 20.73 -16.91 -17.84
C LEU A 343 20.73 -16.85 -19.37
N ASN A 344 19.76 -17.51 -20.02
CA ASN A 344 19.61 -17.49 -21.47
C ASN A 344 19.25 -16.11 -21.98
N ALA A 345 18.36 -15.38 -21.30
CA ALA A 345 18.01 -14.02 -21.67
C ALA A 345 19.20 -13.05 -21.55
N ILE A 346 20.06 -13.22 -20.52
CA ILE A 346 21.29 -12.45 -20.36
C ILE A 346 22.28 -12.76 -21.49
N LYS A 347 22.52 -14.04 -21.81
CA LYS A 347 23.41 -14.45 -22.90
C LYS A 347 22.97 -13.94 -24.28
N ALA A 348 21.66 -13.78 -24.49
CA ALA A 348 21.13 -13.25 -25.75
C ALA A 348 21.36 -11.73 -25.93
N GLN A 349 21.79 -11.04 -24.88
CA GLN A 349 22.05 -9.57 -24.88
C GLN A 349 23.57 -9.26 -24.79
N GLN A 350 24.40 -10.24 -24.59
CA GLN A 350 25.87 -10.13 -24.66
C GLN A 350 26.38 -10.35 -26.11
#